data_0b7f72174646257849eb31945fdc1a7e
#
_entry.id   0b7f72174646257849eb31945fdc1a7e
#
_cell.length_a   1.000
_cell.length_b   1.000
_cell.length_c   1.000
_cell.angle_alpha   90.00
_cell.angle_beta   90.00
_cell.angle_gamma   90.00
#
_symmetry.space_group_name_H-M   'P 1'
#
loop_
_entity.id
_entity.type
_entity.pdbx_description
1 polymer ?
#
loop_
_entity_poly.entity_id
_entity_poly.type
_entity_poly.pdbx_seq_one_letter_code
_entity_poly.pdbx_strand_id
1 'polypeptide(L)'
;MVQLPAENSILAAAVRRAADEHRLSHAVILTGRGDLTAAARFLAAAHVCEGEHKPCLTCRHCRKVLEGVHPDVISVQDTEHKELTVEAVRALRKDVYIRPNEAERKVYIIADCRQLNERDQNVLLKIVEEGPPYAAFIFCADSPAALLETIRSRCVMLKYDDGAEAPLRPDAVELCRAFAAGRLLPVTAFL
;
A
#
# COMPACT_ATOMS: atom_id res chain seq x y z
N MET A 1 8.24 -10.91 -12.89
CA MET A 1 6.93 -11.44 -12.49
C MET A 1 6.63 -10.84 -11.14
N VAL A 2 5.56 -10.06 -10.97
CA VAL A 2 5.22 -9.40 -9.70
C VAL A 2 4.76 -10.48 -8.73
N GLN A 3 5.41 -10.61 -7.58
CA GLN A 3 5.03 -11.56 -6.55
C GLN A 3 3.86 -10.97 -5.75
N LEU A 4 2.65 -11.42 -6.04
CA LEU A 4 1.45 -10.99 -5.33
C LEU A 4 1.44 -11.50 -3.89
N PRO A 5 0.72 -10.80 -2.99
CA PRO A 5 0.46 -11.30 -1.65
C PRO A 5 -0.13 -12.72 -1.72
N ALA A 6 0.36 -13.62 -0.87
CA ALA A 6 -0.20 -14.97 -0.79
C ALA A 6 -1.72 -14.90 -0.57
N GLU A 7 -2.46 -15.80 -1.22
CA GLU A 7 -3.95 -15.80 -1.15
C GLU A 7 -4.49 -15.84 0.27
N ASN A 8 -3.76 -16.49 1.17
CA ASN A 8 -4.09 -16.62 2.60
C ASN A 8 -3.44 -15.55 3.48
N SER A 9 -2.80 -14.51 2.89
CA SER A 9 -2.21 -13.43 3.69
C SER A 9 -3.30 -12.62 4.38
N ILE A 10 -2.95 -12.05 5.54
CA ILE A 10 -3.84 -11.17 6.32
C ILE A 10 -4.31 -9.99 5.46
N LEU A 11 -3.42 -9.44 4.64
CA LEU A 11 -3.75 -8.36 3.72
C LEU A 11 -4.79 -8.81 2.68
N ALA A 12 -4.57 -9.96 2.02
CA ALA A 12 -5.49 -10.45 1.00
C ALA A 12 -6.89 -10.71 1.58
N ALA A 13 -6.96 -11.32 2.76
CA ALA A 13 -8.21 -11.55 3.47
C ALA A 13 -8.92 -10.24 3.84
N ALA A 14 -8.19 -9.25 4.36
CA ALA A 14 -8.75 -7.94 4.72
C ALA A 14 -9.28 -7.19 3.49
N VAL A 15 -8.53 -7.18 2.38
CA VAL A 15 -8.94 -6.51 1.13
C VAL A 15 -10.19 -7.17 0.54
N ARG A 16 -10.22 -8.51 0.44
CA ARG A 16 -11.37 -9.25 -0.08
C ARG A 16 -12.61 -8.99 0.76
N ARG A 17 -12.50 -9.11 2.07
CA ARG A 17 -13.62 -8.82 2.98
C ARG A 17 -14.14 -7.39 2.82
N ALA A 18 -13.25 -6.39 2.78
CA ALA A 18 -13.65 -5.00 2.58
C ALA A 18 -14.31 -4.78 1.22
N ALA A 19 -13.88 -5.50 0.18
CA ALA A 19 -14.49 -5.44 -1.14
C ALA A 19 -15.88 -6.07 -1.18
N ASP A 20 -16.06 -7.26 -0.58
CA ASP A 20 -17.34 -7.96 -0.50
C ASP A 20 -18.37 -7.16 0.33
N GLU A 21 -17.90 -6.44 1.36
CA GLU A 21 -18.74 -5.54 2.17
C GLU A 21 -18.96 -4.16 1.51
N HIS A 22 -18.47 -3.90 0.30
CA HIS A 22 -18.49 -2.59 -0.39
C HIS A 22 -17.86 -1.44 0.43
N ARG A 23 -16.86 -1.75 1.26
CA ARG A 23 -16.21 -0.85 2.22
C ARG A 23 -14.75 -0.59 1.93
N LEU A 24 -14.30 -0.80 0.67
CA LEU A 24 -12.94 -0.43 0.29
C LEU A 24 -12.72 1.06 0.52
N SER A 25 -11.79 1.39 1.39
CA SER A 25 -11.45 2.78 1.68
C SER A 25 -10.81 3.45 0.45
N HIS A 26 -11.20 4.69 0.19
CA HIS A 26 -10.60 5.51 -0.87
C HIS A 26 -9.18 5.98 -0.54
N ALA A 27 -8.76 5.90 0.72
CA ALA A 27 -7.41 6.26 1.14
C ALA A 27 -6.83 5.21 2.10
N VAL A 28 -5.73 4.61 1.71
CA VAL A 28 -5.07 3.52 2.45
C VAL A 28 -3.59 3.82 2.59
N ILE A 29 -3.06 3.63 3.79
CA ILE A 29 -1.62 3.57 4.06
C ILE A 29 -1.24 2.09 4.17
N LEU A 30 -0.37 1.65 3.27
CA LEU A 30 0.18 0.31 3.26
C LEU A 30 1.58 0.35 3.86
N THR A 31 1.76 -0.36 4.97
CA THR A 31 3.04 -0.40 5.70
C THR A 31 3.49 -1.83 5.93
N GLY A 32 4.76 -2.02 6.20
CA GLY A 32 5.30 -3.31 6.61
C GLY A 32 6.56 -3.72 5.88
N ARG A 33 6.74 -5.03 5.71
CA ARG A 33 7.93 -5.63 5.11
C ARG A 33 7.56 -6.38 3.84
N GLY A 34 8.49 -6.41 2.89
CA GLY A 34 8.32 -7.07 1.61
C GLY A 34 8.01 -6.11 0.47
N ASP A 35 7.51 -6.62 -0.64
CA ASP A 35 7.19 -5.83 -1.83
C ASP A 35 5.86 -5.07 -1.64
N LEU A 36 5.94 -3.87 -1.04
CA LEU A 36 4.78 -2.99 -0.86
C LEU A 36 4.16 -2.58 -2.21
N THR A 37 4.95 -2.53 -3.28
CA THR A 37 4.44 -2.20 -4.62
C THR A 37 3.53 -3.31 -5.15
N ALA A 38 3.92 -4.57 -4.98
CA ALA A 38 3.08 -5.71 -5.35
C ALA A 38 1.79 -5.75 -4.52
N ALA A 39 1.88 -5.49 -3.22
CA ALA A 39 0.73 -5.41 -2.33
C ALA A 39 -0.20 -4.23 -2.70
N ALA A 40 0.36 -3.07 -3.08
CA ALA A 40 -0.41 -1.92 -3.57
C ALA A 40 -1.12 -2.23 -4.90
N ARG A 41 -0.47 -2.93 -5.83
CA ARG A 41 -1.13 -3.39 -7.07
C ARG A 41 -2.28 -4.35 -6.78
N PHE A 42 -2.13 -5.26 -5.83
CA PHE A 42 -3.23 -6.13 -5.41
C PHE A 42 -4.43 -5.33 -4.89
N LEU A 43 -4.20 -4.34 -4.04
CA LEU A 43 -5.24 -3.45 -3.54
C LEU A 43 -5.85 -2.59 -4.66
N ALA A 44 -5.02 -2.06 -5.57
CA ALA A 44 -5.49 -1.32 -6.74
C ALA A 44 -6.36 -2.18 -7.66
N ALA A 45 -5.97 -3.45 -7.86
CA ALA A 45 -6.78 -4.41 -8.62
C ALA A 45 -8.17 -4.62 -7.99
N ALA A 46 -8.28 -4.61 -6.64
CA ALA A 46 -9.58 -4.71 -5.97
C ALA A 46 -10.48 -3.49 -6.26
N HIS A 47 -9.90 -2.28 -6.41
CA HIS A 47 -10.65 -1.07 -6.72
C HIS A 47 -11.21 -1.03 -8.15
N VAL A 48 -10.50 -1.60 -9.12
CA VAL A 48 -10.89 -1.56 -10.55
C VAL A 48 -11.48 -2.87 -11.06
N CYS A 49 -11.57 -3.89 -10.22
CA CYS A 49 -12.06 -5.22 -10.58
C CYS A 49 -13.57 -5.21 -10.91
N GLU A 50 -13.94 -5.86 -12.02
CA GLU A 50 -15.34 -6.07 -12.42
C GLU A 50 -15.91 -7.41 -11.93
N GLY A 51 -15.09 -8.29 -11.35
CA GLY A 51 -15.53 -9.60 -10.87
C GLY A 51 -16.35 -9.51 -9.59
N GLU A 52 -17.11 -10.55 -9.32
CA GLU A 52 -17.96 -10.67 -8.12
C GLU A 52 -17.11 -10.67 -6.84
N HIS A 53 -16.01 -11.43 -6.82
CA HIS A 53 -15.06 -11.46 -5.71
C HIS A 53 -13.81 -10.65 -6.06
N LYS A 54 -13.62 -9.53 -5.39
CA LYS A 54 -12.56 -8.55 -5.72
C LYS A 54 -11.34 -8.71 -4.80
N PRO A 55 -10.12 -8.69 -5.36
CA PRO A 55 -9.80 -8.77 -6.78
C PRO A 55 -9.92 -10.20 -7.30
N CYS A 56 -10.52 -10.39 -8.48
CA CYS A 56 -10.62 -11.72 -9.10
C CYS A 56 -9.32 -12.17 -9.79
N LEU A 57 -8.38 -11.27 -10.03
CA LEU A 57 -7.07 -11.46 -10.68
C LEU A 57 -7.12 -11.97 -12.14
N THR A 58 -8.31 -12.22 -12.68
CA THR A 58 -8.52 -12.83 -14.01
C THR A 58 -9.19 -11.90 -15.00
N CYS A 59 -9.97 -10.90 -14.56
CA CYS A 59 -10.61 -9.95 -15.49
C CYS A 59 -9.59 -9.04 -16.17
N ARG A 60 -10.02 -8.35 -17.23
CA ARG A 60 -9.16 -7.46 -18.03
C ARG A 60 -8.48 -6.38 -17.19
N HIS A 61 -9.21 -5.78 -16.23
CA HIS A 61 -8.67 -4.74 -15.36
C HIS A 61 -7.60 -5.30 -14.42
N CYS A 62 -7.87 -6.42 -13.73
CA CYS A 62 -6.89 -7.04 -12.87
C CYS A 62 -5.59 -7.38 -13.61
N ARG A 63 -5.69 -7.97 -14.81
CA ARG A 63 -4.50 -8.30 -15.62
C ARG A 63 -3.70 -7.05 -15.98
N LYS A 64 -4.36 -5.98 -16.49
CA LYS A 64 -3.68 -4.72 -16.80
C LYS A 64 -2.98 -4.10 -15.58
N VAL A 65 -3.59 -4.20 -14.39
CA VAL A 65 -2.96 -3.70 -13.15
C VAL A 65 -1.71 -4.51 -12.80
N LEU A 66 -1.77 -5.82 -12.91
CA LEU A 66 -0.62 -6.70 -12.62
C LEU A 66 0.53 -6.49 -13.60
N GLU A 67 0.20 -6.22 -14.86
CA GLU A 67 1.16 -5.88 -15.90
C GLU A 67 1.68 -4.43 -15.78
N GLY A 68 1.04 -3.59 -14.94
CA GLY A 68 1.42 -2.20 -14.75
C GLY A 68 1.03 -1.26 -15.90
N VAL A 69 0.03 -1.65 -16.72
CA VAL A 69 -0.40 -0.91 -17.91
C VAL A 69 -1.85 -0.42 -17.84
N HIS A 70 -2.48 -0.45 -16.68
CA HIS A 70 -3.86 0.01 -16.53
C HIS A 70 -3.93 1.54 -16.56
N PRO A 71 -4.74 2.17 -17.46
CA PRO A 71 -4.77 3.62 -17.61
C PRO A 71 -5.31 4.36 -16.38
N ASP A 72 -6.16 3.71 -15.56
CA ASP A 72 -6.74 4.30 -14.35
C ASP A 72 -6.03 3.87 -13.07
N VAL A 73 -4.85 3.22 -13.17
CA VAL A 73 -3.99 2.92 -12.03
C VAL A 73 -2.63 3.55 -12.27
N ILE A 74 -2.37 4.65 -11.57
CA ILE A 74 -1.23 5.52 -11.79
C ILE A 74 -0.26 5.35 -10.64
N SER A 75 0.97 4.90 -10.96
CA SER A 75 2.06 4.87 -9.99
C SER A 75 2.77 6.21 -9.97
N VAL A 76 2.78 6.85 -8.82
CA VAL A 76 3.44 8.13 -8.57
C VAL A 76 4.75 7.86 -7.86
N GLN A 77 5.83 7.97 -8.60
CA GLN A 77 7.20 7.82 -8.10
C GLN A 77 8.13 8.65 -8.98
N ASP A 78 9.23 9.09 -8.41
CA ASP A 78 10.33 9.67 -9.17
C ASP A 78 11.54 8.75 -9.05
N THR A 79 12.03 8.25 -10.18
CA THR A 79 13.20 7.35 -10.22
C THR A 79 14.52 8.10 -10.39
N GLU A 80 14.45 9.37 -10.74
CA GLU A 80 15.64 10.21 -11.01
C GLU A 80 15.98 11.10 -9.83
N HIS A 81 14.99 11.49 -9.02
CA HIS A 81 15.15 12.41 -7.91
C HIS A 81 14.84 11.75 -6.57
N LYS A 82 15.45 12.29 -5.51
CA LYS A 82 15.20 11.84 -4.14
C LYS A 82 13.80 12.22 -3.63
N GLU A 83 13.27 13.33 -4.11
CA GLU A 83 11.94 13.83 -3.78
C GLU A 83 11.10 13.91 -5.05
N LEU A 84 9.79 13.81 -4.91
CA LEU A 84 8.86 14.04 -6.03
C LEU A 84 9.00 15.48 -6.53
N THR A 85 9.08 15.61 -7.85
CA THR A 85 9.14 16.96 -8.45
C THR A 85 7.81 17.69 -8.25
N VAL A 86 7.89 19.02 -8.15
CA VAL A 86 6.70 19.88 -8.04
C VAL A 86 5.76 19.67 -9.24
N GLU A 87 6.34 19.39 -10.40
CA GLU A 87 5.61 19.08 -11.63
C GLU A 87 4.81 17.78 -11.51
N ALA A 88 5.38 16.73 -10.92
CA ALA A 88 4.69 15.44 -10.68
C ALA A 88 3.49 15.62 -9.74
N VAL A 89 3.66 16.37 -8.65
CA VAL A 89 2.56 16.66 -7.70
C VAL A 89 1.48 17.53 -8.34
N ARG A 90 1.86 18.51 -9.16
CA ARG A 90 0.91 19.34 -9.92
C ARG A 90 0.16 18.54 -10.98
N ALA A 91 0.85 17.63 -11.66
CA ALA A 91 0.24 16.75 -12.66
C ALA A 91 -0.79 15.84 -11.99
N LEU A 92 -0.44 15.20 -10.87
CA LEU A 92 -1.35 14.39 -10.07
C LEU A 92 -2.58 15.19 -9.65
N ARG A 93 -2.39 16.42 -9.12
CA ARG A 93 -3.50 17.28 -8.71
C ARG A 93 -4.47 17.61 -9.83
N LYS A 94 -3.98 17.81 -11.05
CA LYS A 94 -4.83 18.06 -12.23
C LYS A 94 -5.54 16.78 -12.68
N ASP A 95 -4.81 15.67 -12.71
CA ASP A 95 -5.28 14.38 -13.22
C ASP A 95 -6.37 13.77 -12.34
N VAL A 96 -6.36 14.02 -11.03
CA VAL A 96 -7.37 13.49 -10.09
C VAL A 96 -8.78 13.92 -10.46
N TYR A 97 -8.97 15.12 -11.01
CA TYR A 97 -10.30 15.62 -11.43
C TYR A 97 -10.72 15.15 -12.82
N ILE A 98 -9.86 14.41 -13.52
CA ILE A 98 -10.21 13.76 -14.80
C ILE A 98 -10.83 12.40 -14.47
N ARG A 99 -12.02 12.15 -15.01
CA ARG A 99 -12.73 10.88 -14.82
C ARG A 99 -11.89 9.68 -15.27
N PRO A 100 -12.10 8.50 -14.68
CA PRO A 100 -11.48 7.26 -15.15
C PRO A 100 -11.79 6.99 -16.65
N ASN A 101 -10.87 6.32 -17.32
CA ASN A 101 -11.02 5.97 -18.74
C ASN A 101 -11.82 4.69 -18.95
N GLU A 102 -11.50 3.63 -18.19
CA GLU A 102 -12.02 2.28 -18.42
C GLU A 102 -12.73 1.72 -17.17
N ALA A 103 -12.27 2.09 -15.97
CA ALA A 103 -12.79 1.58 -14.72
C ALA A 103 -13.77 2.55 -14.05
N GLU A 104 -14.48 2.09 -13.03
CA GLU A 104 -15.32 2.97 -12.19
C GLU A 104 -14.48 3.87 -11.26
N ARG A 105 -13.26 3.45 -10.95
CA ARG A 105 -12.36 4.14 -10.04
C ARG A 105 -11.00 4.41 -10.67
N LYS A 106 -10.38 5.49 -10.23
CA LYS A 106 -9.02 5.88 -10.57
C LYS A 106 -8.14 5.78 -9.35
N VAL A 107 -7.07 5.02 -9.43
CA VAL A 107 -6.23 4.67 -8.27
C VAL A 107 -4.84 5.27 -8.42
N TYR A 108 -4.38 5.95 -7.40
CA TYR A 108 -3.04 6.53 -7.32
C TYR A 108 -2.22 5.76 -6.29
N ILE A 109 -1.12 5.16 -6.73
CA ILE A 109 -0.16 4.46 -5.88
C ILE A 109 1.03 5.37 -5.68
N ILE A 110 1.21 5.89 -4.47
CA ILE A 110 2.40 6.60 -4.05
C ILE A 110 3.40 5.56 -3.57
N ALA A 111 4.32 5.18 -4.47
CA ALA A 111 5.18 4.00 -4.27
C ALA A 111 6.20 4.17 -3.14
N ASP A 112 6.63 5.40 -2.86
CA ASP A 112 7.55 5.70 -1.75
C ASP A 112 7.18 7.03 -1.09
N CYS A 113 6.57 6.96 0.08
CA CYS A 113 6.17 8.15 0.82
C CYS A 113 7.34 8.98 1.37
N ARG A 114 8.57 8.44 1.38
CA ARG A 114 9.78 9.20 1.76
C ARG A 114 10.11 10.29 0.73
N GLN A 115 9.61 10.15 -0.49
CA GLN A 115 9.78 11.17 -1.54
C GLN A 115 8.84 12.37 -1.36
N LEU A 116 7.85 12.28 -0.47
CA LEU A 116 6.90 13.35 -0.20
C LEU A 116 7.44 14.30 0.87
N ASN A 117 7.78 15.51 0.50
CA ASN A 117 8.03 16.57 1.49
C ASN A 117 6.70 17.05 2.14
N GLU A 118 6.79 17.84 3.19
CA GLU A 118 5.61 18.31 3.94
C GLU A 118 4.63 19.09 3.06
N ARG A 119 5.12 19.88 2.11
CA ARG A 119 4.30 20.64 1.17
C ARG A 119 3.48 19.72 0.26
N ASP A 120 4.10 18.68 -0.25
CA ASP A 120 3.44 17.69 -1.12
C ASP A 120 2.37 16.93 -0.35
N GLN A 121 2.69 16.53 0.87
CA GLN A 121 1.74 15.88 1.76
C GLN A 121 0.52 16.76 2.05
N ASN A 122 0.69 18.07 2.25
CA ASN A 122 -0.42 19.00 2.45
C ASN A 122 -1.27 19.17 1.18
N VAL A 123 -0.67 19.07 -0.02
CA VAL A 123 -1.45 19.04 -1.29
C VAL A 123 -2.26 17.77 -1.39
N LEU A 124 -1.67 16.61 -1.09
CA LEU A 124 -2.33 15.31 -1.12
C LEU A 124 -3.44 15.21 -0.07
N LEU A 125 -3.23 15.78 1.13
CA LEU A 125 -4.26 15.85 2.18
C LEU A 125 -5.55 16.46 1.66
N LYS A 126 -5.47 17.62 0.99
CA LYS A 126 -6.65 18.30 0.41
C LYS A 126 -7.35 17.43 -0.63
N ILE A 127 -6.58 16.71 -1.45
CA ILE A 127 -7.14 15.84 -2.48
C ILE A 127 -7.80 14.60 -1.85
N VAL A 128 -7.22 14.06 -0.79
CA VAL A 128 -7.81 12.92 -0.06
C VAL A 128 -9.12 13.32 0.63
N GLU A 129 -9.22 14.55 1.15
CA GLU A 129 -10.42 15.05 1.83
C GLU A 129 -11.53 15.47 0.87
N GLU A 130 -11.17 16.22 -0.17
CA GLU A 130 -12.12 16.94 -1.04
C GLU A 130 -12.14 16.39 -2.47
N GLY A 131 -11.39 15.32 -2.75
CA GLY A 131 -11.27 14.76 -4.09
C GLY A 131 -12.55 14.08 -4.58
N PRO A 132 -12.61 13.79 -5.88
CA PRO A 132 -13.79 13.15 -6.46
C PRO A 132 -13.98 11.73 -5.92
N PRO A 133 -15.25 11.25 -5.81
CA PRO A 133 -15.57 9.97 -5.16
C PRO A 133 -15.03 8.75 -5.91
N TYR A 134 -14.62 8.90 -7.16
CA TYR A 134 -13.99 7.84 -7.93
C TYR A 134 -12.48 7.72 -7.69
N ALA A 135 -11.84 8.71 -7.07
CA ALA A 135 -10.41 8.64 -6.79
C ALA A 135 -10.11 7.78 -5.56
N ALA A 136 -9.04 6.99 -5.64
CA ALA A 136 -8.53 6.23 -4.52
C ALA A 136 -7.00 6.38 -4.41
N PHE A 137 -6.47 6.37 -3.19
CA PHE A 137 -5.07 6.63 -2.90
C PHE A 137 -4.49 5.50 -2.06
N ILE A 138 -3.33 5.00 -2.47
CA ILE A 138 -2.57 3.97 -1.77
C ILE A 138 -1.18 4.52 -1.49
N PHE A 139 -0.89 4.79 -0.24
CA PHE A 139 0.38 5.30 0.24
C PHE A 139 1.26 4.16 0.71
N CYS A 140 2.38 3.89 0.05
CA CYS A 140 3.34 2.89 0.46
C CYS A 140 4.42 3.53 1.34
N ALA A 141 4.53 3.08 2.59
CA ALA A 141 5.48 3.61 3.53
C ALA A 141 6.11 2.49 4.38
N ASP A 142 7.42 2.45 4.48
CA ASP A 142 8.12 1.51 5.38
C ASP A 142 7.70 1.73 6.84
N SER A 143 7.44 3.00 7.19
CA SER A 143 6.95 3.41 8.51
C SER A 143 5.85 4.46 8.37
N PRO A 144 4.78 4.37 9.16
CA PRO A 144 3.73 5.40 9.19
C PRO A 144 4.26 6.80 9.53
N ALA A 145 5.41 6.88 10.22
CA ALA A 145 6.05 8.14 10.59
C ALA A 145 6.56 8.97 9.40
N ALA A 146 6.67 8.36 8.21
CA ALA A 146 6.99 9.09 6.97
C ALA A 146 5.86 10.02 6.51
N LEU A 147 4.64 9.85 7.05
CA LEU A 147 3.48 10.64 6.71
C LEU A 147 3.03 11.52 7.88
N LEU A 148 2.55 12.71 7.56
CA LEU A 148 1.96 13.63 8.51
C LEU A 148 0.78 12.98 9.25
N GLU A 149 0.60 13.33 10.51
CA GLU A 149 -0.51 12.83 11.34
C GLU A 149 -1.87 13.15 10.72
N THR A 150 -1.98 14.30 10.07
CA THR A 150 -3.18 14.73 9.34
C THR A 150 -3.59 13.80 8.21
N ILE A 151 -2.63 13.24 7.46
CA ILE A 151 -2.90 12.20 6.44
C ILE A 151 -3.25 10.88 7.13
N ARG A 152 -2.48 10.49 8.14
CA ARG A 152 -2.67 9.22 8.85
C ARG A 152 -4.05 9.10 9.48
N SER A 153 -4.59 10.19 10.03
CA SER A 153 -5.92 10.20 10.66
C SER A 153 -7.08 10.01 9.67
N ARG A 154 -6.83 10.17 8.35
CA ARG A 154 -7.84 10.07 7.28
C ARG A 154 -7.72 8.81 6.43
N CYS A 155 -6.67 8.04 6.65
CA CYS A 155 -6.39 6.83 5.90
C CYS A 155 -6.61 5.58 6.75
N VAL A 156 -7.08 4.52 6.12
CA VAL A 156 -7.08 3.18 6.73
C VAL A 156 -5.67 2.63 6.65
N MET A 157 -5.14 2.17 7.78
CA MET A 157 -3.80 1.58 7.82
C MET A 157 -3.89 0.07 7.65
N LEU A 158 -3.20 -0.45 6.63
CA LEU A 158 -3.05 -1.88 6.38
C LEU A 158 -1.59 -2.26 6.52
N LYS A 159 -1.34 -3.34 7.27
CA LYS A 159 0.00 -3.89 7.42
C LYS A 159 0.17 -5.05 6.46
N TYR A 160 1.25 -5.02 5.70
CA TYR A 160 1.68 -6.12 4.83
C TYR A 160 2.95 -6.76 5.39
N ASP A 161 2.95 -8.09 5.39
CA ASP A 161 4.13 -8.88 5.69
C ASP A 161 4.10 -10.06 4.70
N ASP A 162 5.10 -10.17 3.85
CA ASP A 162 5.18 -11.21 2.82
C ASP A 162 5.54 -12.58 3.38
N GLY A 163 5.65 -12.69 4.71
CA GLY A 163 6.04 -13.93 5.36
C GLY A 163 7.49 -14.33 5.10
N ALA A 164 8.26 -13.50 4.41
CA ALA A 164 9.70 -13.63 4.41
C ALA A 164 10.14 -13.42 5.86
N GLU A 165 10.46 -14.49 6.55
CA GLU A 165 11.06 -14.44 7.88
C GLU A 165 12.23 -13.46 7.78
N ALA A 166 12.07 -12.27 8.39
CA ALA A 166 13.24 -11.49 8.70
C ALA A 166 14.16 -12.46 9.44
N PRO A 167 15.41 -12.66 9.00
CA PRO A 167 16.29 -13.57 9.69
C PRO A 167 16.25 -13.16 11.14
N LEU A 168 15.69 -14.04 11.98
CA LEU A 168 15.64 -13.79 13.42
C LEU A 168 17.04 -13.43 13.81
N ARG A 169 17.21 -12.30 14.49
CA ARG A 169 18.54 -11.98 15.00
C ARG A 169 19.07 -13.20 15.73
N PRO A 170 20.37 -13.49 15.66
CA PRO A 170 20.95 -14.68 16.31
C PRO A 170 20.52 -14.82 17.78
N ASP A 171 20.43 -13.69 18.48
CA ASP A 171 19.91 -13.56 19.85
C ASP A 171 18.46 -13.98 20.00
N ALA A 172 17.59 -13.64 19.02
CA ALA A 172 16.18 -14.02 19.03
C ALA A 172 15.99 -15.53 18.76
N VAL A 173 16.83 -16.12 17.90
CA VAL A 173 16.82 -17.58 17.67
C VAL A 173 17.23 -18.34 18.94
N GLU A 174 18.25 -17.84 19.63
CA GLU A 174 18.72 -18.44 20.88
C GLU A 174 17.68 -18.30 21.99
N LEU A 175 16.99 -17.14 22.07
CA LEU A 175 15.88 -16.91 22.99
C LEU A 175 14.72 -17.91 22.74
N CYS A 176 14.30 -18.07 21.50
CA CYS A 176 13.23 -19.02 21.13
C CYS A 176 13.61 -20.46 21.50
N ARG A 177 14.86 -20.86 21.24
CA ARG A 177 15.40 -22.19 21.62
C ARG A 177 15.43 -22.38 23.12
N ALA A 178 15.87 -21.37 23.88
CA ALA A 178 15.92 -21.42 25.33
C ALA A 178 14.53 -21.50 25.94
N PHE A 179 13.57 -20.75 25.39
CA PHE A 179 12.16 -20.77 25.81
C PHE A 179 11.50 -22.15 25.53
N ALA A 180 11.73 -22.70 24.34
CA ALA A 180 11.25 -24.04 23.97
C ALA A 180 11.87 -25.13 24.83
N ALA A 181 13.09 -24.93 25.32
CA ALA A 181 13.80 -25.86 26.21
C ALA A 181 13.48 -25.63 27.71
N GLY A 182 12.57 -24.69 28.06
CA GLY A 182 12.23 -24.34 29.44
C GLY A 182 13.38 -23.73 30.26
N ARG A 183 14.41 -23.18 29.60
CA ARG A 183 15.56 -22.56 30.24
C ARG A 183 15.31 -21.04 30.40
N LEU A 184 15.53 -20.54 31.64
CA LEU A 184 15.55 -19.09 31.91
C LEU A 184 16.91 -18.54 31.47
N LEU A 185 16.89 -17.57 30.55
CA LEU A 185 18.12 -16.83 30.19
C LEU A 185 18.34 -15.67 31.16
N PRO A 186 19.59 -15.38 31.57
CA PRO A 186 19.88 -14.23 32.42
C PRO A 186 19.58 -12.93 31.69
N VAL A 187 18.97 -11.96 32.39
CA VAL A 187 18.56 -10.65 31.84
C VAL A 187 19.73 -9.87 31.23
N THR A 188 20.96 -10.15 31.69
CA THR A 188 22.20 -9.54 31.18
C THR A 188 22.57 -9.94 29.74
N ALA A 189 21.88 -10.91 29.13
CA ALA A 189 22.11 -11.30 27.75
C ALA A 189 21.41 -10.37 26.73
N PHE A 190 20.71 -9.33 27.20
CA PHE A 190 19.86 -8.43 26.34
C PHE A 190 20.22 -6.94 26.49
N LEU A 191 21.29 -6.62 27.25
CA LEU A 191 21.89 -5.30 27.31
C LEU A 191 23.13 -5.27 26.43
#